data_ddd9013fdef674f06349c6444b722785
#
_entry.id   ddd9013fdef674f06349c6444b722785
#
_cell.length_a   1.000
_cell.length_b   1.000
_cell.length_c   1.000
_cell.angle_alpha   90.00
_cell.angle_beta   90.00
_cell.angle_gamma   90.00
#
_symmetry.space_group_name_H-M   'P 1'
#
loop_
_entity.id
_entity.type
_entity.pdbx_description
1 polymer ?
#
loop_
_entity_poly.entity_id
_entity_poly.type
_entity_poly.pdbx_seq_one_letter_code
_entity_poly.pdbx_strand_id
1 'polypeptide(L)'
;DRTISLGIAEQNMMLVAAGMAASGEIPFASTFAIFSERGFEQVRNGIARPGLAVHICGSHGGIHTGTDGSSAQSIEDLAIFRSIPKMTVIHPCDDVSAEELTVQLIGLEGPSYMRTARNKTRRIYEVGDETIEIGKGRTLLEGSDVAIIACGVMVEQALDAADALSEEGIMATVVDMHTIKPLDTELIDKLSDSCGCFVSAEDHSVIGGLGSSLAEWLSSNRPTPLEMVG
;
A
#
# COMPACT_ATOMS: atom_id res chain seq x y z
N ASP A 1 17.14 -20.33 -14.33
CA ASP A 1 16.92 -19.64 -13.09
C ASP A 1 17.04 -18.12 -13.35
N ARG A 2 16.04 -17.34 -12.91
CA ARG A 2 15.96 -15.89 -13.12
C ARG A 2 16.22 -15.11 -11.84
N THR A 3 16.66 -15.76 -10.79
CA THR A 3 16.93 -15.14 -9.48
C THR A 3 18.40 -14.76 -9.39
N ILE A 4 18.67 -13.51 -9.01
CA ILE A 4 20.02 -12.96 -8.84
C ILE A 4 20.16 -12.48 -7.39
N SER A 5 21.10 -13.06 -6.64
CA SER A 5 21.43 -12.59 -5.29
C SER A 5 22.58 -11.56 -5.39
N LEU A 6 22.34 -10.37 -4.84
CA LEU A 6 23.30 -9.27 -4.84
C LEU A 6 23.94 -9.01 -3.47
N GLY A 7 23.66 -9.90 -2.50
CA GLY A 7 24.12 -9.77 -1.13
C GLY A 7 23.42 -8.62 -0.39
N ILE A 8 23.97 -8.19 0.73
CA ILE A 8 23.45 -7.07 1.54
C ILE A 8 23.93 -5.76 0.93
N ALA A 9 23.31 -5.36 -0.19
CA ALA A 9 23.74 -4.20 -0.97
C ALA A 9 22.52 -3.57 -1.70
N GLU A 10 21.57 -3.02 -0.95
CA GLU A 10 20.27 -2.56 -1.47
C GLU A 10 20.41 -1.45 -2.51
N GLN A 11 21.34 -0.51 -2.32
CA GLN A 11 21.62 0.54 -3.33
C GLN A 11 22.08 -0.07 -4.66
N ASN A 12 22.98 -1.07 -4.61
CA ASN A 12 23.41 -1.79 -5.80
C ASN A 12 22.26 -2.58 -6.43
N MET A 13 21.42 -3.22 -5.61
CA MET A 13 20.25 -3.97 -6.09
C MET A 13 19.30 -3.07 -6.90
N MET A 14 19.01 -1.87 -6.42
CA MET A 14 18.15 -0.92 -7.11
C MET A 14 18.75 -0.49 -8.46
N LEU A 15 20.06 -0.26 -8.52
CA LEU A 15 20.72 0.13 -9.78
C LEU A 15 20.88 -1.03 -10.76
N VAL A 16 21.11 -2.26 -10.28
CA VAL A 16 21.11 -3.46 -11.13
C VAL A 16 19.72 -3.66 -11.74
N ALA A 17 18.65 -3.56 -10.93
CA ALA A 17 17.28 -3.62 -11.42
C ALA A 17 16.99 -2.50 -12.44
N ALA A 18 17.48 -1.28 -12.20
CA ALA A 18 17.36 -0.19 -13.18
C ALA A 18 18.03 -0.53 -14.51
N GLY A 19 19.24 -1.11 -14.48
CA GLY A 19 19.96 -1.56 -15.69
C GLY A 19 19.22 -2.66 -16.43
N MET A 20 18.64 -3.63 -15.71
CA MET A 20 17.81 -4.68 -16.31
C MET A 20 16.57 -4.10 -16.99
N ALA A 21 15.85 -3.20 -16.33
CA ALA A 21 14.68 -2.55 -16.91
C ALA A 21 15.03 -1.69 -18.13
N ALA A 22 16.16 -0.99 -18.11
CA ALA A 22 16.66 -0.24 -19.27
C ALA A 22 17.02 -1.15 -20.45
N SER A 23 17.28 -2.45 -20.21
CA SER A 23 17.53 -3.46 -21.22
C SER A 23 16.27 -4.21 -21.70
N GLY A 24 15.09 -3.82 -21.21
CA GLY A 24 13.79 -4.39 -21.60
C GLY A 24 13.30 -5.54 -20.74
N GLU A 25 13.94 -5.83 -19.59
CA GLU A 25 13.45 -6.80 -18.62
C GLU A 25 12.47 -6.16 -17.65
N ILE A 26 11.70 -6.98 -16.93
CA ILE A 26 10.77 -6.53 -15.87
C ILE A 26 11.29 -7.06 -14.53
N PRO A 27 12.19 -6.35 -13.85
CA PRO A 27 12.80 -6.81 -12.62
C PRO A 27 11.91 -6.55 -11.40
N PHE A 28 11.86 -7.53 -10.51
CA PHE A 28 11.32 -7.42 -9.16
C PHE A 28 12.49 -7.39 -8.18
N ALA A 29 12.68 -6.27 -7.47
CA ALA A 29 13.74 -6.08 -6.49
C ALA A 29 13.17 -6.26 -5.08
N SER A 30 13.55 -7.33 -4.37
CA SER A 30 12.95 -7.70 -3.08
C SER A 30 13.95 -7.65 -1.94
N THR A 31 13.53 -6.99 -0.84
CA THR A 31 14.23 -6.94 0.44
C THR A 31 13.22 -6.61 1.56
N PHE A 32 13.67 -6.45 2.82
CA PHE A 32 12.80 -5.90 3.85
C PHE A 32 12.46 -4.43 3.55
N ALA A 33 11.27 -3.99 3.94
CA ALA A 33 10.82 -2.61 3.77
C ALA A 33 11.85 -1.59 4.27
N ILE A 34 12.29 -1.75 5.53
CA ILE A 34 13.31 -0.86 6.15
C ILE A 34 14.63 -0.83 5.37
N PHE A 35 15.03 -1.94 4.75
CA PHE A 35 16.28 -1.98 4.00
C PHE A 35 16.13 -1.39 2.59
N SER A 36 14.94 -1.42 2.01
CA SER A 36 14.67 -0.77 0.73
C SER A 36 14.87 0.75 0.80
N GLU A 37 14.69 1.35 1.98
CA GLU A 37 14.87 2.78 2.22
C GLU A 37 16.31 3.26 2.03
N ARG A 38 17.30 2.38 2.24
CA ARG A 38 18.72 2.68 1.93
C ARG A 38 18.94 3.01 0.45
N GLY A 39 18.08 2.48 -0.42
CA GLY A 39 18.15 2.70 -1.86
C GLY A 39 17.32 3.89 -2.35
N PHE A 40 16.80 4.75 -1.47
CA PHE A 40 15.87 5.83 -1.83
C PHE A 40 16.40 6.71 -2.97
N GLU A 41 17.65 7.16 -2.89
CA GLU A 41 18.24 8.02 -3.91
C GLU A 41 18.38 7.30 -5.25
N GLN A 42 18.81 6.02 -5.23
CA GLN A 42 18.92 5.17 -6.40
C GLN A 42 17.56 4.93 -7.06
N VAL A 43 16.52 4.69 -6.25
CA VAL A 43 15.15 4.55 -6.76
C VAL A 43 14.67 5.86 -7.38
N ARG A 44 14.87 6.98 -6.69
CA ARG A 44 14.44 8.30 -7.17
C ARG A 44 15.09 8.68 -8.50
N ASN A 45 16.42 8.56 -8.59
CA ASN A 45 17.17 9.04 -9.74
C ASN A 45 17.44 7.96 -10.80
N GLY A 46 17.66 6.72 -10.38
CA GLY A 46 17.97 5.60 -11.29
C GLY A 46 16.74 4.92 -11.86
N ILE A 47 15.62 4.93 -11.16
CA ILE A 47 14.40 4.20 -11.54
C ILE A 47 13.26 5.15 -11.89
N ALA A 48 12.81 5.97 -10.94
CA ALA A 48 11.59 6.76 -11.10
C ALA A 48 11.78 7.95 -12.06
N ARG A 49 12.90 8.64 -12.00
CA ARG A 49 13.18 9.77 -12.88
C ARG A 49 13.15 9.37 -14.38
N PRO A 50 13.84 8.31 -14.82
CA PRO A 50 13.72 7.82 -16.20
C PRO A 50 12.39 7.10 -16.49
N GLY A 51 11.62 6.71 -15.47
CA GLY A 51 10.32 6.02 -15.61
C GLY A 51 10.46 4.54 -15.95
N LEU A 52 11.49 3.87 -15.41
CA LEU A 52 11.74 2.45 -15.65
C LEU A 52 10.74 1.57 -14.88
N ALA A 53 10.25 0.53 -15.55
CA ALA A 53 9.38 -0.49 -14.93
C ALA A 53 10.21 -1.42 -14.02
N VAL A 54 10.46 -0.97 -12.80
CA VAL A 54 11.09 -1.74 -11.73
C VAL A 54 10.11 -1.86 -10.59
N HIS A 55 9.84 -3.09 -10.14
CA HIS A 55 8.89 -3.37 -9.07
C HIS A 55 9.65 -3.71 -7.80
N ILE A 56 9.59 -2.82 -6.81
CA ILE A 56 10.26 -2.98 -5.52
C ILE A 56 9.29 -3.67 -4.57
N CYS A 57 9.70 -4.79 -3.97
CA CYS A 57 8.90 -5.53 -3.00
C CYS A 57 9.54 -5.41 -1.62
N GLY A 58 8.92 -4.61 -0.74
CA GLY A 58 9.33 -4.42 0.65
C GLY A 58 8.57 -5.34 1.58
N SER A 59 9.17 -6.42 2.06
CA SER A 59 8.56 -7.28 3.08
C SER A 59 8.82 -6.77 4.49
N HIS A 60 8.10 -7.30 5.49
CA HIS A 60 8.33 -6.95 6.89
C HIS A 60 8.10 -5.46 7.21
N GLY A 61 7.10 -4.81 6.56
CA GLY A 61 6.73 -3.44 6.91
C GLY A 61 5.84 -3.38 8.16
N GLY A 62 5.90 -2.26 8.89
CA GLY A 62 5.06 -1.98 10.04
C GLY A 62 5.45 -2.69 11.33
N ILE A 63 4.72 -2.36 12.40
CA ILE A 63 4.90 -2.99 13.72
C ILE A 63 4.42 -4.45 13.75
N HIS A 64 3.55 -4.85 12.83
CA HIS A 64 3.11 -6.24 12.62
C HIS A 64 4.28 -7.20 12.34
N THR A 65 5.45 -6.68 11.97
CA THR A 65 6.72 -7.42 11.88
C THR A 65 7.08 -8.12 13.19
N GLY A 66 6.70 -7.54 14.34
CA GLY A 66 6.71 -8.21 15.64
C GLY A 66 8.11 -8.49 16.18
N THR A 67 8.43 -9.78 16.36
CA THR A 67 9.62 -10.25 17.10
C THR A 67 10.97 -9.87 16.50
N ASP A 68 11.03 -9.44 15.25
CA ASP A 68 12.26 -8.95 14.64
C ASP A 68 12.72 -7.60 15.23
N GLY A 69 11.82 -6.93 15.96
CA GLY A 69 12.09 -5.74 16.75
C GLY A 69 12.08 -4.45 15.93
N SER A 70 12.19 -3.32 16.64
CA SER A 70 12.03 -1.97 16.08
C SER A 70 13.02 -1.62 14.97
N SER A 71 14.17 -2.27 14.91
CA SER A 71 15.17 -2.03 13.86
C SER A 71 14.77 -2.67 12.51
N ALA A 72 13.79 -3.57 12.51
CA ALA A 72 13.24 -4.21 11.30
C ALA A 72 11.83 -3.71 10.94
N GLN A 73 11.18 -2.99 11.85
CA GLN A 73 9.83 -2.46 11.73
C GLN A 73 9.86 -1.13 10.98
N SER A 74 9.72 -1.15 9.64
CA SER A 74 9.56 0.07 8.87
C SER A 74 8.16 0.64 9.06
N ILE A 75 8.08 1.87 9.56
CA ILE A 75 6.82 2.62 9.71
C ILE A 75 6.80 3.89 8.84
N GLU A 76 7.77 4.06 7.95
CA GLU A 76 7.96 5.22 7.08
C GLU A 76 8.08 4.89 5.60
N ASP A 77 8.17 3.62 5.23
CA ASP A 77 8.40 3.16 3.86
C ASP A 77 7.31 3.62 2.87
N LEU A 78 6.03 3.52 3.24
CA LEU A 78 4.94 3.98 2.37
C LEU A 78 5.06 5.49 2.10
N ALA A 79 5.38 6.28 3.12
CA ALA A 79 5.59 7.72 2.98
C ALA A 79 6.76 8.06 2.06
N ILE A 80 7.89 7.37 2.25
CA ILE A 80 9.11 7.57 1.46
C ILE A 80 8.84 7.30 -0.02
N PHE A 81 8.28 6.14 -0.35
CA PHE A 81 8.02 5.77 -1.74
C PHE A 81 6.85 6.54 -2.34
N ARG A 82 5.83 6.90 -1.54
CA ARG A 82 4.73 7.76 -1.98
C ARG A 82 5.21 9.15 -2.40
N SER A 83 6.26 9.68 -1.77
CA SER A 83 6.83 10.98 -2.11
C SER A 83 7.51 11.03 -3.48
N ILE A 84 7.90 9.88 -4.04
CA ILE A 84 8.60 9.82 -5.33
C ILE A 84 7.59 9.99 -6.48
N PRO A 85 7.79 10.96 -7.40
CA PRO A 85 6.95 11.11 -8.59
C PRO A 85 6.90 9.84 -9.43
N LYS A 86 5.74 9.56 -10.04
CA LYS A 86 5.48 8.38 -10.89
C LYS A 86 5.51 7.01 -10.19
N MET A 87 5.87 6.95 -8.92
CA MET A 87 5.85 5.70 -8.14
C MET A 87 4.42 5.27 -7.87
N THR A 88 4.06 4.04 -8.21
CA THR A 88 2.85 3.37 -7.72
C THR A 88 3.17 2.73 -6.38
N VAL A 89 2.30 2.91 -5.37
CA VAL A 89 2.51 2.39 -4.01
C VAL A 89 1.33 1.53 -3.60
N ILE A 90 1.62 0.28 -3.25
CA ILE A 90 0.63 -0.77 -3.03
C ILE A 90 0.90 -1.48 -1.70
N HIS A 91 -0.16 -1.77 -0.95
CA HIS A 91 -0.10 -2.56 0.28
C HIS A 91 -1.28 -3.54 0.34
N PRO A 92 -1.15 -4.76 -0.24
CA PRO A 92 -2.19 -5.79 -0.21
C PRO A 92 -2.47 -6.26 1.21
N CYS A 93 -3.71 -6.70 1.48
CA CYS A 93 -4.15 -7.13 2.81
C CYS A 93 -3.98 -8.63 3.06
N ASP A 94 -3.96 -9.45 2.01
CA ASP A 94 -3.86 -10.90 2.09
C ASP A 94 -3.05 -11.51 0.94
N ASP A 95 -2.97 -12.84 0.92
CA ASP A 95 -2.23 -13.60 -0.10
C ASP A 95 -2.89 -13.48 -1.49
N VAL A 96 -4.22 -13.42 -1.57
CA VAL A 96 -4.94 -13.30 -2.85
C VAL A 96 -4.70 -11.93 -3.47
N SER A 97 -4.92 -10.86 -2.72
CA SER A 97 -4.65 -9.50 -3.20
C SER A 97 -3.18 -9.28 -3.55
N ALA A 98 -2.25 -9.91 -2.80
CA ALA A 98 -0.82 -9.82 -3.11
C ALA A 98 -0.48 -10.52 -4.43
N GLU A 99 -1.06 -11.69 -4.72
CA GLU A 99 -0.86 -12.42 -5.97
C GLU A 99 -1.44 -11.64 -7.16
N GLU A 100 -2.71 -11.24 -7.08
CA GLU A 100 -3.40 -10.51 -8.17
C GLU A 100 -2.71 -9.17 -8.50
N LEU A 101 -2.35 -8.40 -7.49
CA LEU A 101 -1.63 -7.14 -7.70
C LEU A 101 -0.22 -7.37 -8.27
N THR A 102 0.47 -8.45 -7.85
CA THR A 102 1.80 -8.79 -8.40
C THR A 102 1.71 -9.13 -9.88
N VAL A 103 0.68 -9.87 -10.31
CA VAL A 103 0.45 -10.19 -11.73
C VAL A 103 0.22 -8.92 -12.54
N GLN A 104 -0.58 -7.98 -12.02
CA GLN A 104 -0.84 -6.71 -12.69
C GLN A 104 0.41 -5.84 -12.82
N LEU A 105 1.36 -5.92 -11.88
CA LEU A 105 2.63 -5.19 -11.97
C LEU A 105 3.42 -5.56 -13.23
N ILE A 106 3.30 -6.77 -13.76
CA ILE A 106 4.00 -7.18 -14.98
C ILE A 106 3.62 -6.30 -16.19
N GLY A 107 2.39 -5.82 -16.21
CA GLY A 107 1.86 -4.93 -17.26
C GLY A 107 1.92 -3.45 -16.91
N LEU A 108 2.38 -3.09 -15.72
CA LEU A 108 2.41 -1.71 -15.26
C LEU A 108 3.57 -0.93 -15.90
N GLU A 109 3.24 0.17 -16.56
CA GLU A 109 4.24 1.12 -17.05
C GLU A 109 4.77 1.98 -15.88
N GLY A 110 6.10 1.95 -15.68
CA GLY A 110 6.76 2.74 -14.63
C GLY A 110 7.00 1.97 -13.33
N PRO A 111 7.59 2.64 -12.34
CA PRO A 111 8.04 2.00 -11.11
C PRO A 111 6.92 1.77 -10.11
N SER A 112 7.07 0.72 -9.30
CA SER A 112 6.18 0.48 -8.17
C SER A 112 6.94 0.09 -6.91
N TYR A 113 6.30 0.33 -5.78
CA TYR A 113 6.64 -0.20 -4.47
C TYR A 113 5.44 -0.97 -3.93
N MET A 114 5.62 -2.24 -3.63
CA MET A 114 4.63 -3.08 -2.99
C MET A 114 5.14 -3.54 -1.63
N ARG A 115 4.40 -3.23 -0.58
CA ARG A 115 4.68 -3.65 0.78
C ARG A 115 3.95 -4.94 1.10
N THR A 116 4.62 -5.90 1.73
CA THR A 116 3.99 -7.13 2.22
C THR A 116 4.27 -7.35 3.71
N ALA A 117 3.35 -8.03 4.38
CA ALA A 117 3.48 -8.38 5.78
C ALA A 117 4.53 -9.50 6.00
N ARG A 118 5.03 -9.61 7.23
CA ARG A 118 5.85 -10.74 7.69
C ARG A 118 5.02 -11.95 8.08
N ASN A 119 3.98 -11.72 8.87
CA ASN A 119 3.15 -12.77 9.42
C ASN A 119 1.97 -13.08 8.50
N LYS A 120 1.32 -14.21 8.73
CA LYS A 120 0.08 -14.55 8.03
C LYS A 120 -1.02 -13.57 8.43
N THR A 121 -1.82 -13.19 7.45
CA THR A 121 -3.03 -12.38 7.62
C THR A 121 -4.27 -13.25 7.39
N ARG A 122 -5.42 -12.81 7.85
CA ARG A 122 -6.71 -13.42 7.49
C ARG A 122 -6.92 -13.23 5.99
N ARG A 123 -7.38 -14.28 5.33
CA ARG A 123 -7.79 -14.18 3.93
C ARG A 123 -9.12 -13.44 3.85
N ILE A 124 -9.14 -12.37 3.10
CA ILE A 124 -10.28 -11.47 2.89
C ILE A 124 -10.93 -11.76 1.53
N TYR A 125 -10.11 -12.02 0.51
CA TYR A 125 -10.57 -12.24 -0.84
C TYR A 125 -10.65 -13.72 -1.20
N GLU A 126 -11.55 -14.05 -2.13
CA GLU A 126 -11.61 -15.38 -2.72
C GLU A 126 -10.58 -15.49 -3.87
N VAL A 127 -10.02 -16.68 -4.05
CA VAL A 127 -9.07 -16.94 -5.15
C VAL A 127 -9.74 -16.72 -6.51
N GLY A 128 -9.15 -15.89 -7.34
CA GLY A 128 -9.69 -15.50 -8.65
C GLY A 128 -10.69 -14.34 -8.60
N ASP A 129 -10.66 -13.53 -7.55
CA ASP A 129 -11.44 -12.30 -7.47
C ASP A 129 -10.88 -11.26 -8.46
N GLU A 130 -11.53 -11.14 -9.61
CA GLU A 130 -11.16 -10.19 -10.68
C GLU A 130 -11.47 -8.72 -10.33
N THR A 131 -11.99 -8.44 -9.12
CA THR A 131 -12.35 -7.07 -8.71
C THR A 131 -11.18 -6.29 -8.11
N ILE A 132 -10.04 -6.96 -7.87
CA ILE A 132 -8.82 -6.33 -7.37
C ILE A 132 -8.08 -5.67 -8.54
N GLU A 133 -7.97 -4.34 -8.53
CA GLU A 133 -7.37 -3.57 -9.62
C GLU A 133 -6.47 -2.47 -9.06
N ILE A 134 -5.25 -2.35 -9.59
CA ILE A 134 -4.31 -1.27 -9.21
C ILE A 134 -4.96 0.10 -9.45
N GLY A 135 -4.97 0.95 -8.43
CA GLY A 135 -5.55 2.29 -8.48
C GLY A 135 -7.02 2.36 -8.07
N LYS A 136 -7.64 1.22 -7.73
CA LYS A 136 -9.02 1.16 -7.24
C LYS A 136 -9.07 0.66 -5.80
N GLY A 137 -9.92 1.29 -4.99
CA GLY A 137 -10.26 0.79 -3.66
C GLY A 137 -11.42 -0.21 -3.75
N ARG A 138 -11.45 -1.18 -2.84
CA ARG A 138 -12.51 -2.18 -2.79
C ARG A 138 -13.38 -1.99 -1.54
N THR A 139 -14.67 -1.69 -1.72
CA THR A 139 -15.63 -1.70 -0.63
C THR A 139 -15.92 -3.14 -0.23
N LEU A 140 -15.59 -3.50 1.01
CA LEU A 140 -15.77 -4.83 1.60
C LEU A 140 -17.06 -4.90 2.42
N LEU A 141 -17.47 -3.81 3.02
CA LEU A 141 -18.70 -3.66 3.80
C LEU A 141 -19.33 -2.31 3.50
N GLU A 142 -20.65 -2.27 3.31
CA GLU A 142 -21.40 -1.04 3.07
C GLU A 142 -22.09 -0.57 4.38
N GLY A 143 -21.97 0.71 4.68
CA GLY A 143 -22.61 1.41 5.78
C GLY A 143 -22.77 2.89 5.43
N SER A 144 -23.31 3.70 6.37
CA SER A 144 -23.66 5.09 6.09
C SER A 144 -23.17 6.10 7.12
N ASP A 145 -22.64 5.65 8.25
CA ASP A 145 -22.31 6.56 9.35
C ASP A 145 -20.86 7.01 9.30
N VAL A 146 -19.94 6.08 9.01
CA VAL A 146 -18.49 6.31 8.93
C VAL A 146 -17.87 5.47 7.83
N ALA A 147 -16.89 6.01 7.11
CA ALA A 147 -16.06 5.25 6.17
C ALA A 147 -14.70 4.92 6.81
N ILE A 148 -14.41 3.64 7.02
CA ILE A 148 -13.11 3.15 7.49
C ILE A 148 -12.30 2.75 6.26
N ILE A 149 -11.25 3.50 5.97
CA ILE A 149 -10.36 3.27 4.83
C ILE A 149 -9.08 2.65 5.36
N ALA A 150 -8.85 1.40 5.05
CA ALA A 150 -7.70 0.64 5.55
C ALA A 150 -6.82 0.13 4.42
N CYS A 151 -5.58 -0.23 4.73
CA CYS A 151 -4.69 -0.95 3.81
C CYS A 151 -3.90 -2.03 4.53
N GLY A 152 -3.48 -3.04 3.79
CA GLY A 152 -2.66 -4.13 4.30
C GLY A 152 -3.29 -4.84 5.49
N VAL A 153 -2.49 -5.13 6.49
CA VAL A 153 -2.92 -5.88 7.70
C VAL A 153 -4.02 -5.20 8.50
N MET A 154 -4.22 -3.89 8.32
CA MET A 154 -5.27 -3.16 9.02
C MET A 154 -6.67 -3.35 8.44
N VAL A 155 -6.80 -3.96 7.25
CA VAL A 155 -8.11 -4.27 6.66
C VAL A 155 -8.90 -5.26 7.51
N GLU A 156 -8.23 -6.30 8.03
CA GLU A 156 -8.81 -7.24 8.98
C GLU A 156 -9.32 -6.52 10.23
N GLN A 157 -8.51 -5.64 10.79
CA GLN A 157 -8.86 -4.88 12.00
C GLN A 157 -10.01 -3.89 11.75
N ALA A 158 -10.09 -3.32 10.55
CA ALA A 158 -11.19 -2.45 10.16
C ALA A 158 -12.53 -3.19 10.06
N LEU A 159 -12.51 -4.43 9.54
CA LEU A 159 -13.71 -5.29 9.51
C LEU A 159 -14.16 -5.67 10.93
N ASP A 160 -13.23 -6.09 11.79
CA ASP A 160 -13.54 -6.42 13.18
C ASP A 160 -14.07 -5.20 13.96
N ALA A 161 -13.54 -4.01 13.68
CA ALA A 161 -14.04 -2.76 14.26
C ALA A 161 -15.46 -2.41 13.77
N ALA A 162 -15.75 -2.64 12.48
CA ALA A 162 -17.07 -2.41 11.92
C ALA A 162 -18.12 -3.36 12.52
N ASP A 163 -17.77 -4.62 12.76
CA ASP A 163 -18.64 -5.58 13.45
C ASP A 163 -18.97 -5.09 14.88
N ALA A 164 -17.97 -4.64 15.63
CA ALA A 164 -18.19 -4.09 16.98
C ALA A 164 -19.04 -2.81 16.97
N LEU A 165 -18.84 -1.91 16.01
CA LEU A 165 -19.63 -0.70 15.85
C LEU A 165 -21.09 -1.01 15.51
N SER A 166 -21.35 -2.06 14.74
CA SER A 166 -22.70 -2.49 14.39
C SER A 166 -23.54 -2.90 15.61
N GLU A 167 -22.90 -3.48 16.65
CA GLU A 167 -23.55 -3.81 17.93
C GLU A 167 -23.98 -2.55 18.69
N GLU A 168 -23.31 -1.42 18.45
CA GLU A 168 -23.66 -0.11 19.00
C GLU A 168 -24.62 0.69 18.10
N GLY A 169 -25.03 0.11 16.96
CA GLY A 169 -25.96 0.73 16.00
C GLY A 169 -25.28 1.71 15.04
N ILE A 170 -23.95 1.65 14.89
CA ILE A 170 -23.16 2.48 13.96
C ILE A 170 -22.80 1.62 12.75
N MET A 171 -23.27 2.04 11.58
CA MET A 171 -23.07 1.32 10.32
C MET A 171 -21.86 1.87 9.57
N ALA A 172 -20.73 1.15 9.64
CA ALA A 172 -19.50 1.54 8.98
C ALA A 172 -19.40 0.97 7.55
N THR A 173 -18.95 1.79 6.61
CA THR A 173 -18.39 1.31 5.33
C THR A 173 -16.93 0.94 5.56
N VAL A 174 -16.48 -0.23 5.11
CA VAL A 174 -15.06 -0.65 5.14
C VAL A 174 -14.52 -0.76 3.74
N VAL A 175 -13.40 -0.11 3.50
CA VAL A 175 -12.69 -0.12 2.21
C VAL A 175 -11.28 -0.65 2.37
N ASP A 176 -10.90 -1.65 1.58
CA ASP A 176 -9.49 -1.96 1.31
C ASP A 176 -8.96 -0.98 0.25
N MET A 177 -8.12 -0.06 0.68
CA MET A 177 -7.39 0.87 -0.18
C MET A 177 -5.98 0.35 -0.43
N HIS A 178 -5.88 -0.83 -1.01
CA HIS A 178 -4.60 -1.49 -1.30
C HIS A 178 -3.67 -0.66 -2.17
N THR A 179 -4.18 0.25 -2.99
CA THR A 179 -3.37 1.21 -3.75
C THR A 179 -3.40 2.58 -3.09
N ILE A 180 -2.28 2.96 -2.45
CA ILE A 180 -2.15 4.23 -1.75
C ILE A 180 -1.81 5.36 -2.74
N LYS A 181 -1.13 5.01 -3.83
CA LYS A 181 -0.82 5.91 -4.94
C LYS A 181 -0.81 5.15 -6.27
N PRO A 182 -1.64 5.55 -7.27
CA PRO A 182 -2.63 6.61 -7.14
C PRO A 182 -3.77 6.24 -6.20
N LEU A 183 -4.30 7.22 -5.47
CA LEU A 183 -5.48 7.05 -4.62
C LEU A 183 -6.74 6.95 -5.49
N ASP A 184 -7.68 6.08 -5.14
CA ASP A 184 -9.00 6.02 -5.79
C ASP A 184 -9.88 7.20 -5.33
N THR A 185 -9.68 8.35 -5.97
CA THR A 185 -10.37 9.59 -5.64
C THR A 185 -11.85 9.55 -6.00
N GLU A 186 -12.26 8.73 -6.98
CA GLU A 186 -13.66 8.55 -7.35
C GLU A 186 -14.45 7.83 -6.24
N LEU A 187 -13.84 6.82 -5.63
CA LEU A 187 -14.43 6.12 -4.50
C LEU A 187 -14.53 7.05 -3.28
N ILE A 188 -13.46 7.80 -2.97
CA ILE A 188 -13.45 8.74 -1.84
C ILE A 188 -14.52 9.83 -2.03
N ASP A 189 -14.68 10.35 -3.25
CA ASP A 189 -15.72 11.34 -3.56
C ASP A 189 -17.13 10.79 -3.28
N LYS A 190 -17.42 9.57 -3.76
CA LYS A 190 -18.71 8.89 -3.49
C LYS A 190 -18.95 8.67 -2.00
N LEU A 191 -17.93 8.22 -1.27
CA LEU A 191 -18.03 8.00 0.18
C LEU A 191 -18.22 9.31 0.96
N SER A 192 -17.70 10.42 0.47
CA SER A 192 -17.94 11.74 1.06
C SER A 192 -19.40 12.20 0.95
N ASP A 193 -20.16 11.66 -0.01
CA ASP A 193 -21.61 11.91 -0.11
C ASP A 193 -22.44 11.00 0.80
N SER A 194 -21.96 9.79 1.10
CA SER A 194 -22.71 8.76 1.83
C SER A 194 -22.34 8.68 3.33
N CYS A 195 -21.10 9.00 3.68
CA CYS A 195 -20.59 8.92 5.06
C CYS A 195 -20.21 10.30 5.59
N GLY A 196 -20.60 10.60 6.82
CA GLY A 196 -20.36 11.91 7.45
C GLY A 196 -18.93 12.15 7.91
N CYS A 197 -18.12 11.10 8.04
CA CYS A 197 -16.73 11.17 8.49
C CYS A 197 -15.93 9.95 8.00
N PHE A 198 -14.61 10.08 8.07
CA PHE A 198 -13.65 9.07 7.67
C PHE A 198 -12.76 8.67 8.85
N VAL A 199 -12.33 7.41 8.85
CA VAL A 199 -11.22 6.90 9.66
C VAL A 199 -10.24 6.23 8.70
N SER A 200 -8.96 6.59 8.74
CA SER A 200 -7.92 5.81 8.07
C SER A 200 -7.25 4.86 9.04
N ALA A 201 -6.90 3.65 8.58
CA ALA A 201 -6.20 2.66 9.37
C ALA A 201 -5.03 2.06 8.59
N GLU A 202 -3.81 2.25 9.11
CA GLU A 202 -2.57 1.80 8.49
C GLU A 202 -1.56 1.32 9.53
N ASP A 203 -0.85 0.24 9.26
CA ASP A 203 0.30 -0.22 10.08
C ASP A 203 1.57 0.53 9.65
N HIS A 204 1.54 1.83 9.85
CA HIS A 204 2.53 2.80 9.41
C HIS A 204 2.36 4.09 10.21
N SER A 205 3.33 4.97 10.23
CA SER A 205 3.13 6.31 10.77
C SER A 205 2.00 7.03 10.02
N VAL A 206 1.14 7.74 10.74
CA VAL A 206 0.09 8.58 10.11
C VAL A 206 0.67 9.69 9.22
N ILE A 207 1.98 9.97 9.35
CA ILE A 207 2.67 11.02 8.57
C ILE A 207 3.12 10.45 7.23
N GLY A 208 2.51 10.94 6.16
CA GLY A 208 2.91 10.62 4.78
C GLY A 208 2.34 9.33 4.20
N GLY A 209 1.64 8.49 5.00
CA GLY A 209 1.02 7.25 4.56
C GLY A 209 -0.38 7.42 3.95
N LEU A 210 -1.25 6.44 4.20
CA LEU A 210 -2.63 6.41 3.69
C LEU A 210 -3.46 7.56 4.25
N GLY A 211 -3.45 7.77 5.57
CA GLY A 211 -4.20 8.84 6.21
C GLY A 211 -3.81 10.22 5.68
N SER A 212 -2.51 10.48 5.49
CA SER A 212 -2.03 11.70 4.86
C SER A 212 -2.53 11.83 3.42
N SER A 213 -2.56 10.74 2.64
CA SER A 213 -3.07 10.76 1.26
C SER A 213 -4.55 11.16 1.19
N LEU A 214 -5.35 10.60 2.10
CA LEU A 214 -6.76 10.97 2.25
C LEU A 214 -6.92 12.43 2.68
N ALA A 215 -6.17 12.87 3.70
CA ALA A 215 -6.22 14.25 4.19
C ALA A 215 -5.88 15.27 3.10
N GLU A 216 -4.85 15.03 2.29
CA GLU A 216 -4.45 15.87 1.17
C GLU A 216 -5.58 16.04 0.13
N TRP A 217 -6.25 14.93 -0.20
CA TRP A 217 -7.34 14.96 -1.16
C TRP A 217 -8.60 15.59 -0.58
N LEU A 218 -9.03 15.13 0.60
CA LEU A 218 -10.24 15.62 1.26
C LEU A 218 -10.18 17.12 1.52
N SER A 219 -9.06 17.63 2.04
CA SER A 219 -8.91 19.07 2.34
C SER A 219 -9.05 19.97 1.12
N SER A 220 -8.70 19.46 -0.07
CA SER A 220 -8.70 20.24 -1.31
C SER A 220 -9.98 20.08 -2.13
N ASN A 221 -10.73 18.97 -1.98
CA ASN A 221 -11.86 18.63 -2.84
C ASN A 221 -13.17 18.48 -2.06
N ARG A 222 -13.16 17.80 -0.93
CA ARG A 222 -14.37 17.46 -0.13
C ARG A 222 -14.03 17.53 1.37
N PRO A 223 -13.93 18.71 1.97
CA PRO A 223 -13.60 18.85 3.39
C PRO A 223 -14.53 18.03 4.27
N THR A 224 -14.05 16.92 4.76
CA THR A 224 -14.79 15.94 5.59
C THR A 224 -13.92 15.59 6.80
N PRO A 225 -14.49 15.45 8.01
CA PRO A 225 -13.74 15.01 9.18
C PRO A 225 -13.02 13.69 8.92
N LEU A 226 -11.74 13.63 9.27
CA LEU A 226 -10.89 12.46 9.16
C LEU A 226 -10.13 12.24 10.46
N GLU A 227 -10.27 11.06 11.05
CA GLU A 227 -9.39 10.57 12.11
C GLU A 227 -8.37 9.59 11.52
N MET A 228 -7.12 9.68 11.95
CA MET A 228 -6.04 8.84 11.42
C MET A 228 -5.50 7.91 12.50
N VAL A 229 -5.56 6.61 12.25
CA VAL A 229 -5.04 5.53 13.08
C VAL A 229 -3.83 4.90 12.38
N GLY A 230 -2.67 4.89 13.09
CA GLY A 230 -1.42 4.32 12.57
C GLY A 230 -0.32 4.26 13.63
#